data_223044d6a70479b4d8c1681c4cc68dbc
#
_entry.id   223044d6a70479b4d8c1681c4cc68dbc
#
_cell.length_a   1.000
_cell.length_b   1.000
_cell.length_c   1.000
_cell.angle_alpha   90.00
_cell.angle_beta   90.00
_cell.angle_gamma   90.00
#
_symmetry.space_group_name_H-M   'P 1'
#
loop_
_entity.id
_entity.type
_entity.pdbx_description
1 polymer ?
#
loop_
_entity_poly.entity_id
_entity_poly.type
_entity_poly.pdbx_seq_one_letter_code
_entity_poly.pdbx_strand_id
1 'polypeptide(L)'
;MKDLSLFPDENAKKQEERSALSSSPLQAKFKKTRRKSALTTISTEDEMRRVNGMWELNKVMCDKPTPGRSIHILTGGNIDLLSHLIWLLQFWPKVRRVFLSAWAISAVDILMCKRYLEEGTIGTLELLLGDIFPSKYKKEWEKLMEMYDAGVITNIYNSAIHSKVMLIDVDDETKIVIESSANCNMNPRIEQSCVTVSPELFRFYDVYLHGVLDEEEARYVGRKTHETLMEKRYGTEADLTDDERTAIERQD
;
A
#
# COMPACT_ATOMS: atom_id res chain seq x y z
N MET A 1 24.38 -49.24 0.48
CA MET A 1 23.74 -47.97 0.85
C MET A 1 24.00 -47.03 -0.32
N LYS A 2 23.02 -46.76 -1.13
CA LYS A 2 23.12 -45.82 -2.26
C LYS A 2 22.67 -44.45 -1.77
N ASP A 3 23.56 -43.49 -1.87
CA ASP A 3 23.35 -42.07 -1.53
C ASP A 3 22.32 -41.48 -2.50
N LEU A 4 21.17 -41.10 -1.96
CA LEU A 4 20.10 -40.44 -2.69
C LEU A 4 20.14 -38.93 -2.34
N SER A 5 21.13 -38.22 -2.89
CA SER A 5 21.01 -36.77 -2.96
C SER A 5 20.23 -36.40 -4.24
N LEU A 6 18.92 -36.25 -4.09
CA LEU A 6 17.97 -35.95 -5.18
C LEU A 6 17.91 -34.44 -5.55
N PHE A 7 18.76 -33.60 -4.93
CA PHE A 7 18.79 -32.19 -5.27
C PHE A 7 20.24 -31.75 -5.52
N PRO A 8 20.56 -31.22 -6.68
CA PRO A 8 21.85 -30.53 -6.88
C PRO A 8 21.92 -29.32 -5.94
N ASP A 9 23.09 -29.08 -5.40
CA ASP A 9 23.37 -28.02 -4.43
C ASP A 9 23.13 -26.62 -5.05
N GLU A 10 21.87 -26.17 -4.99
CA GLU A 10 21.45 -24.85 -5.49
C GLU A 10 22.07 -23.68 -4.71
N ASN A 11 22.65 -23.95 -3.54
CA ASN A 11 23.26 -22.91 -2.70
C ASN A 11 24.58 -22.42 -3.28
N ALA A 12 25.36 -23.28 -3.96
CA ALA A 12 26.60 -22.87 -4.59
C ALA A 12 26.33 -21.94 -5.79
N LYS A 13 25.33 -22.26 -6.63
CA LYS A 13 24.93 -21.37 -7.74
C LYS A 13 24.36 -20.03 -7.26
N LYS A 14 23.54 -20.04 -6.20
CA LYS A 14 23.00 -18.81 -5.61
C LYS A 14 24.09 -17.94 -4.98
N GLN A 15 25.18 -18.52 -4.49
CA GLN A 15 26.29 -17.78 -3.92
C GLN A 15 27.16 -17.14 -5.01
N GLU A 16 27.38 -17.79 -6.12
CA GLU A 16 28.05 -17.21 -7.30
C GLU A 16 27.22 -16.12 -7.97
N GLU A 17 25.91 -16.32 -8.13
CA GLU A 17 25.00 -15.28 -8.65
C GLU A 17 24.91 -14.06 -7.73
N ARG A 18 24.92 -14.25 -6.40
CA ARG A 18 24.97 -13.14 -5.42
C ARG A 18 26.30 -12.40 -5.49
N SER A 19 27.41 -13.08 -5.69
CA SER A 19 28.72 -12.45 -5.82
C SER A 19 28.86 -11.71 -7.16
N ALA A 20 28.31 -12.24 -8.24
CA ALA A 20 28.28 -11.59 -9.55
C ALA A 20 27.37 -10.35 -9.57
N LEU A 21 26.20 -10.39 -8.85
CA LEU A 21 25.32 -9.24 -8.68
C LEU A 21 25.96 -8.14 -7.80
N SER A 22 26.81 -8.52 -6.82
CA SER A 22 27.49 -7.55 -5.96
C SER A 22 28.61 -6.77 -6.68
N SER A 23 29.10 -7.29 -7.80
CA SER A 23 30.16 -6.70 -8.61
C SER A 23 29.67 -6.02 -9.89
N SER A 24 28.35 -5.85 -10.06
CA SER A 24 27.81 -5.23 -11.27
C SER A 24 28.25 -3.76 -11.39
N PRO A 25 28.58 -3.29 -12.62
CA PRO A 25 28.99 -1.90 -12.85
C PRO A 25 27.94 -0.88 -12.41
N LEU A 26 26.67 -1.26 -12.37
CA LEU A 26 25.56 -0.46 -11.86
C LEU A 26 25.68 -0.21 -10.35
N GLN A 27 25.93 -1.25 -9.53
CA GLN A 27 26.10 -1.07 -8.09
C GLN A 27 27.34 -0.24 -7.73
N ALA A 28 28.43 -0.39 -8.50
CA ALA A 28 29.62 0.45 -8.34
C ALA A 28 29.34 1.91 -8.69
N LYS A 29 28.51 2.18 -9.70
CA LYS A 29 28.09 3.53 -10.11
C LYS A 29 27.18 4.17 -9.05
N PHE A 30 26.28 3.41 -8.43
CA PHE A 30 25.39 3.87 -7.35
C PHE A 30 26.14 4.16 -6.04
N LYS A 31 27.10 3.33 -5.65
CA LYS A 31 27.97 3.60 -4.48
C LYS A 31 28.79 4.88 -4.63
N LYS A 32 29.15 5.26 -5.85
CA LYS A 32 29.94 6.49 -6.13
C LYS A 32 29.07 7.75 -6.08
N THR A 33 27.79 7.67 -6.42
CA THR A 33 26.84 8.79 -6.40
C THR A 33 26.38 9.12 -4.97
N ARG A 34 26.29 8.11 -4.09
CA ARG A 34 25.93 8.26 -2.67
C ARG A 34 26.83 9.21 -1.87
N ARG A 35 28.04 9.52 -2.38
CA ARG A 35 29.02 10.36 -1.68
C ARG A 35 28.93 11.86 -1.99
N LYS A 36 28.04 12.31 -2.86
CA LYS A 36 28.14 13.66 -3.44
C LYS A 36 27.16 14.74 -2.98
N SER A 37 26.08 14.46 -2.27
CA SER A 37 25.29 15.53 -1.61
C SER A 37 24.22 14.99 -0.66
N ALA A 38 24.18 15.50 0.57
CA ALA A 38 23.23 15.10 1.61
C ALA A 38 21.77 15.52 1.32
N LEU A 39 21.56 16.51 0.48
CA LEU A 39 20.22 17.06 0.14
C LEU A 39 19.51 16.30 -1.00
N THR A 40 20.28 15.65 -1.87
CA THR A 40 19.76 14.82 -2.98
C THR A 40 19.55 13.36 -2.58
N THR A 41 20.03 12.94 -1.41
CA THR A 41 20.04 11.52 -1.01
C THR A 41 18.66 10.98 -0.68
N ILE A 42 17.75 11.79 -0.12
CA ILE A 42 16.42 11.30 0.31
C ILE A 42 15.53 11.09 -0.92
N SER A 43 15.44 12.05 -1.82
CA SER A 43 14.64 11.90 -3.05
C SER A 43 15.24 10.83 -3.98
N THR A 44 16.58 10.75 -4.04
CA THR A 44 17.27 9.74 -4.84
C THR A 44 17.09 8.31 -4.30
N GLU A 45 17.01 8.13 -2.97
CA GLU A 45 16.74 6.81 -2.37
C GLU A 45 15.31 6.35 -2.65
N ASP A 46 14.35 7.25 -2.60
CA ASP A 46 12.96 6.94 -2.90
C ASP A 46 12.74 6.68 -4.41
N GLU A 47 13.33 7.47 -5.28
CA GLU A 47 13.32 7.22 -6.72
C GLU A 47 13.98 5.87 -7.06
N MET A 48 15.13 5.59 -6.45
CA MET A 48 15.82 4.30 -6.62
C MET A 48 15.03 3.13 -6.09
N ARG A 49 14.33 3.27 -4.96
CA ARG A 49 13.44 2.25 -4.42
C ARG A 49 12.33 1.92 -5.43
N ARG A 50 11.72 2.94 -6.01
CA ARG A 50 10.66 2.76 -6.99
C ARG A 50 11.14 2.14 -8.29
N VAL A 51 12.27 2.57 -8.79
CA VAL A 51 12.90 1.95 -9.97
C VAL A 51 13.21 0.48 -9.71
N ASN A 52 13.75 0.14 -8.55
CA ASN A 52 14.01 -1.24 -8.17
C ASN A 52 12.71 -2.04 -8.00
N GLY A 53 11.69 -1.48 -7.33
CA GLY A 53 10.37 -2.10 -7.20
C GLY A 53 9.72 -2.36 -8.54
N MET A 54 9.76 -1.39 -9.46
CA MET A 54 9.28 -1.53 -10.83
C MET A 54 10.03 -2.62 -11.60
N TRP A 55 11.34 -2.67 -11.46
CA TRP A 55 12.15 -3.68 -12.12
C TRP A 55 11.88 -5.08 -11.59
N GLU A 56 11.69 -5.24 -10.28
CA GLU A 56 11.29 -6.50 -9.66
C GLU A 56 9.87 -6.91 -10.09
N LEU A 57 8.92 -5.99 -10.12
CA LEU A 57 7.58 -6.26 -10.63
C LEU A 57 7.61 -6.68 -12.11
N ASN A 58 8.39 -6.01 -12.96
CA ASN A 58 8.55 -6.38 -14.37
C ASN A 58 9.16 -7.77 -14.56
N LYS A 59 10.03 -8.23 -13.65
CA LYS A 59 10.56 -9.61 -13.72
C LYS A 59 9.52 -10.68 -13.40
N VAL A 60 8.65 -10.39 -12.43
CA VAL A 60 7.65 -11.35 -11.94
C VAL A 60 6.37 -11.26 -12.76
N MET A 61 6.02 -10.06 -13.19
CA MET A 61 4.80 -9.72 -13.91
C MET A 61 5.15 -9.25 -15.32
N CYS A 62 5.66 -10.17 -16.14
CA CYS A 62 6.13 -9.86 -17.49
C CYS A 62 5.04 -9.29 -18.41
N ASP A 63 3.76 -9.59 -18.11
CA ASP A 63 2.64 -9.28 -18.97
C ASP A 63 1.59 -8.40 -18.26
N LYS A 64 0.83 -7.69 -19.06
CA LYS A 64 -0.36 -6.94 -18.61
C LYS A 64 -1.33 -7.88 -17.89
N PRO A 65 -1.80 -7.55 -16.68
CA PRO A 65 -2.82 -8.32 -15.99
C PRO A 65 -4.08 -8.49 -16.84
N THR A 66 -4.65 -9.68 -16.86
CA THR A 66 -5.81 -10.02 -17.68
C THR A 66 -6.98 -10.48 -16.81
N PRO A 67 -8.23 -10.26 -17.25
CA PRO A 67 -9.41 -10.75 -16.54
C PRO A 67 -9.36 -12.26 -16.28
N GLY A 68 -9.87 -12.67 -15.12
CA GLY A 68 -9.92 -14.09 -14.72
C GLY A 68 -8.59 -14.66 -14.21
N ARG A 69 -7.56 -13.86 -14.07
CA ARG A 69 -6.27 -14.26 -13.48
C ARG A 69 -5.94 -13.40 -12.27
N SER A 70 -5.47 -14.05 -11.22
CA SER A 70 -4.89 -13.38 -10.05
C SER A 70 -3.38 -13.63 -10.03
N ILE A 71 -2.61 -12.59 -9.77
CA ILE A 71 -1.15 -12.66 -9.70
C ILE A 71 -0.75 -12.47 -8.25
N HIS A 72 -0.21 -13.54 -7.64
CA HIS A 72 0.26 -13.52 -6.27
C HIS A 72 1.76 -13.25 -6.23
N ILE A 73 2.16 -12.30 -5.38
CA ILE A 73 3.53 -11.80 -5.30
C ILE A 73 3.99 -11.87 -3.85
N LEU A 74 5.21 -12.36 -3.63
CA LEU A 74 5.94 -12.24 -2.37
C LEU A 74 7.15 -11.36 -2.60
N THR A 75 7.32 -10.34 -1.77
CA THR A 75 8.40 -9.36 -1.89
C THR A 75 9.25 -9.32 -0.63
N GLY A 76 10.49 -8.86 -0.75
CA GLY A 76 11.39 -8.61 0.38
C GLY A 76 11.20 -7.24 1.04
N GLY A 77 10.06 -6.55 0.80
CA GLY A 77 9.76 -5.22 1.35
C GLY A 77 10.21 -4.05 0.46
N ASN A 78 10.64 -4.32 -0.76
CA ASN A 78 11.04 -3.28 -1.72
C ASN A 78 9.85 -2.71 -2.51
N ILE A 79 8.70 -3.40 -2.46
CA ILE A 79 7.49 -3.07 -3.19
C ILE A 79 6.42 -2.74 -2.17
N ASP A 80 5.98 -1.52 -2.16
CA ASP A 80 4.83 -1.04 -1.38
C ASP A 80 3.55 -1.05 -2.22
N LEU A 81 2.42 -0.76 -1.59
CA LEU A 81 1.13 -0.79 -2.25
C LEU A 81 1.06 0.18 -3.44
N LEU A 82 1.63 1.40 -3.32
CA LEU A 82 1.63 2.37 -4.40
C LEU A 82 2.53 1.97 -5.59
N SER A 83 3.56 1.18 -5.34
CA SER A 83 4.44 0.67 -6.42
C SER A 83 3.66 -0.17 -7.45
N HIS A 84 2.61 -0.87 -7.02
CA HIS A 84 1.75 -1.63 -7.95
C HIS A 84 0.96 -0.70 -8.87
N LEU A 85 0.42 0.42 -8.35
CA LEU A 85 -0.24 1.43 -9.18
C LEU A 85 0.71 1.97 -10.25
N ILE A 86 1.92 2.37 -9.85
CA ILE A 86 2.92 2.91 -10.76
C ILE A 86 3.27 1.90 -11.85
N TRP A 87 3.40 0.62 -11.47
CA TRP A 87 3.64 -0.45 -12.43
C TRP A 87 2.46 -0.64 -13.40
N LEU A 88 1.21 -0.58 -12.92
CA LEU A 88 0.02 -0.72 -13.73
C LEU A 88 -0.19 0.45 -14.71
N LEU A 89 0.26 1.65 -14.35
CA LEU A 89 0.19 2.83 -15.22
C LEU A 89 1.03 2.69 -16.51
N GLN A 90 1.93 1.71 -16.61
CA GLN A 90 2.60 1.37 -17.88
C GLN A 90 1.62 0.79 -18.90
N PHE A 91 0.60 0.07 -18.46
CA PHE A 91 -0.40 -0.58 -19.31
C PHE A 91 -1.65 0.27 -19.47
N TRP A 92 -1.96 1.08 -18.48
CA TRP A 92 -3.09 2.01 -18.46
C TRP A 92 -2.61 3.38 -17.98
N PRO A 93 -2.11 4.21 -18.90
CA PRO A 93 -1.48 5.50 -18.57
C PRO A 93 -2.42 6.51 -17.89
N LYS A 94 -3.71 6.24 -17.93
CA LYS A 94 -4.75 7.02 -17.24
C LYS A 94 -5.75 6.08 -16.59
N VAL A 95 -6.17 6.43 -15.37
CA VAL A 95 -7.21 5.74 -14.62
C VAL A 95 -8.25 6.73 -14.14
N ARG A 96 -9.51 6.31 -14.10
CA ARG A 96 -10.63 7.19 -13.72
C ARG A 96 -10.64 7.48 -12.22
N ARG A 97 -10.45 6.44 -11.40
CA ARG A 97 -10.52 6.52 -9.95
C ARG A 97 -9.54 5.54 -9.31
N VAL A 98 -8.95 5.99 -8.22
CA VAL A 98 -8.23 5.14 -7.28
C VAL A 98 -8.86 5.30 -5.91
N PHE A 99 -9.26 4.19 -5.29
CA PHE A 99 -9.58 4.10 -3.88
C PHE A 99 -8.45 3.34 -3.19
N LEU A 100 -7.86 3.95 -2.17
CA LEU A 100 -6.71 3.41 -1.46
C LEU A 100 -7.02 3.27 0.03
N SER A 101 -7.13 2.04 0.51
CA SER A 101 -7.19 1.71 1.92
C SER A 101 -5.80 1.29 2.40
N ALA A 102 -5.25 1.99 3.39
CA ALA A 102 -3.97 1.66 4.00
C ALA A 102 -3.90 2.16 5.44
N TRP A 103 -3.13 1.49 6.28
CA TRP A 103 -2.91 1.96 7.64
C TRP A 103 -2.06 3.24 7.69
N ALA A 104 -1.11 3.39 6.75
CA ALA A 104 -0.24 4.56 6.64
C ALA A 104 0.19 4.82 5.19
N ILE A 105 0.46 6.09 4.90
CA ILE A 105 1.03 6.56 3.63
C ILE A 105 2.21 7.51 3.92
N SER A 106 3.30 7.40 3.16
CA SER A 106 4.48 8.24 3.35
C SER A 106 4.33 9.61 2.67
N ALA A 107 5.12 10.60 3.13
CA ALA A 107 5.12 11.94 2.55
C ALA A 107 5.48 11.93 1.06
N VAL A 108 6.35 11.02 0.63
CA VAL A 108 6.76 10.87 -0.77
C VAL A 108 5.62 10.32 -1.62
N ASP A 109 4.88 9.35 -1.06
CA ASP A 109 3.73 8.76 -1.74
C ASP A 109 2.58 9.76 -1.88
N ILE A 110 2.36 10.60 -0.87
CA ILE A 110 1.41 11.72 -0.94
C ILE A 110 1.76 12.68 -2.08
N LEU A 111 3.04 13.07 -2.18
CA LEU A 111 3.50 13.96 -3.25
C LEU A 111 3.34 13.33 -4.63
N MET A 112 3.55 12.04 -4.74
CA MET A 112 3.37 11.31 -5.99
C MET A 112 1.89 11.22 -6.38
N CYS A 113 1.01 10.92 -5.44
CA CYS A 113 -0.44 10.97 -5.67
C CYS A 113 -0.88 12.36 -6.14
N LYS A 114 -0.38 13.42 -5.47
CA LYS A 114 -0.63 14.81 -5.88
C LYS A 114 -0.25 15.04 -7.34
N ARG A 115 0.97 14.67 -7.72
CA ARG A 115 1.46 14.83 -9.09
C ARG A 115 0.57 14.11 -10.10
N TYR A 116 0.20 12.86 -9.83
CA TYR A 116 -0.65 12.09 -10.75
C TYR A 116 -2.05 12.67 -10.90
N LEU A 117 -2.60 13.28 -9.86
CA LEU A 117 -3.87 14.00 -9.93
C LEU A 117 -3.74 15.28 -10.75
N GLU A 118 -2.69 16.08 -10.51
CA GLU A 118 -2.42 17.33 -11.24
C GLU A 118 -2.11 17.08 -12.73
N GLU A 119 -1.43 15.99 -13.06
CA GLU A 119 -1.15 15.56 -14.44
C GLU A 119 -2.36 14.90 -15.14
N GLY A 120 -3.44 14.61 -14.41
CA GLY A 120 -4.60 13.90 -14.93
C GLY A 120 -4.33 12.43 -15.26
N THR A 121 -3.30 11.84 -14.68
CA THR A 121 -3.00 10.41 -14.72
C THR A 121 -4.01 9.63 -13.89
N ILE A 122 -4.40 10.16 -12.74
CA ILE A 122 -5.50 9.71 -11.90
C ILE A 122 -6.59 10.77 -11.95
N GLY A 123 -7.82 10.37 -12.30
CA GLY A 123 -8.96 11.29 -12.34
C GLY A 123 -9.44 11.70 -10.96
N THR A 124 -9.66 10.73 -10.08
CA THR A 124 -10.07 10.96 -8.68
C THR A 124 -9.33 10.02 -7.73
N LEU A 125 -9.06 10.50 -6.52
CA LEU A 125 -8.42 9.73 -5.44
C LEU A 125 -9.25 9.81 -4.16
N GLU A 126 -9.54 8.66 -3.59
CA GLU A 126 -10.16 8.50 -2.29
C GLU A 126 -9.20 7.72 -1.37
N LEU A 127 -9.03 8.19 -0.15
CA LEU A 127 -8.14 7.60 0.84
C LEU A 127 -8.93 7.15 2.07
N LEU A 128 -8.71 5.91 2.50
CA LEU A 128 -9.17 5.39 3.78
C LEU A 128 -7.94 5.01 4.61
N LEU A 129 -7.65 5.78 5.64
CA LEU A 129 -6.45 5.65 6.46
C LEU A 129 -6.78 5.14 7.86
N GLY A 130 -5.82 4.44 8.48
CA GLY A 130 -5.96 3.93 9.84
C GLY A 130 -6.22 5.05 10.86
N ASP A 131 -7.01 4.75 11.87
CA ASP A 131 -7.50 5.67 12.91
C ASP A 131 -6.39 6.44 13.65
N ILE A 132 -5.24 5.81 13.87
CA ILE A 132 -4.08 6.45 14.52
C ILE A 132 -3.25 7.33 13.57
N PHE A 133 -3.51 7.30 12.26
CA PHE A 133 -2.69 8.02 11.27
C PHE A 133 -2.62 9.53 11.55
N PRO A 134 -3.73 10.25 11.83
CA PRO A 134 -3.69 11.68 12.10
C PRO A 134 -2.84 12.06 13.33
N SER A 135 -2.81 11.22 14.34
CA SER A 135 -2.05 11.47 15.58
C SER A 135 -0.57 11.11 15.45
N LYS A 136 -0.27 10.00 14.75
CA LYS A 136 1.08 9.45 14.61
C LYS A 136 1.89 10.11 13.49
N TYR A 137 1.23 10.47 12.39
CA TYR A 137 1.84 11.02 11.17
C TYR A 137 1.30 12.42 10.88
N LYS A 138 1.46 13.32 11.85
CA LYS A 138 0.86 14.67 11.83
C LYS A 138 1.20 15.47 10.57
N LYS A 139 2.46 15.45 10.14
CA LYS A 139 2.93 16.21 8.97
C LYS A 139 2.32 15.70 7.66
N GLU A 140 2.25 14.37 7.53
CA GLU A 140 1.63 13.71 6.39
C GLU A 140 0.12 13.98 6.37
N TRP A 141 -0.51 13.94 7.55
CA TRP A 141 -1.92 14.26 7.71
C TRP A 141 -2.25 15.70 7.34
N GLU A 142 -1.50 16.67 7.87
CA GLU A 142 -1.65 18.10 7.53
C GLU A 142 -1.57 18.31 6.01
N LYS A 143 -0.60 17.68 5.36
CA LYS A 143 -0.42 17.76 3.91
C LYS A 143 -1.59 17.16 3.13
N LEU A 144 -2.14 16.04 3.59
CA LEU A 144 -3.33 15.45 2.98
C LEU A 144 -4.56 16.35 3.14
N MET A 145 -4.71 16.97 4.31
CA MET A 145 -5.81 17.92 4.55
C MET A 145 -5.69 19.16 3.67
N GLU A 146 -4.48 19.72 3.50
CA GLU A 146 -4.24 20.81 2.55
C GLU A 146 -4.66 20.42 1.11
N MET A 147 -4.33 19.20 0.67
CA MET A 147 -4.73 18.72 -0.66
C MET A 147 -6.24 18.49 -0.77
N TYR A 148 -6.88 18.02 0.29
CA TYR A 148 -8.33 17.86 0.36
C TYR A 148 -9.06 19.20 0.31
N ASP A 149 -8.63 20.17 1.12
CA ASP A 149 -9.20 21.51 1.18
C ASP A 149 -9.02 22.27 -0.14
N ALA A 150 -7.93 22.00 -0.85
CA ALA A 150 -7.66 22.51 -2.20
C ALA A 150 -8.45 21.80 -3.32
N GLY A 151 -9.24 20.76 -2.99
CA GLY A 151 -10.01 19.98 -3.96
C GLY A 151 -9.16 19.04 -4.85
N VAL A 152 -7.90 18.80 -4.47
CA VAL A 152 -7.01 17.90 -5.22
C VAL A 152 -7.33 16.43 -4.93
N ILE A 153 -7.66 16.10 -3.68
CA ILE A 153 -8.13 14.78 -3.28
C ILE A 153 -9.65 14.81 -3.14
N THR A 154 -10.32 13.79 -3.67
CA THR A 154 -11.78 13.71 -3.69
C THR A 154 -12.35 13.48 -2.31
N ASN A 155 -11.84 12.49 -1.60
CA ASN A 155 -12.27 12.15 -0.23
C ASN A 155 -11.11 11.60 0.59
N ILE A 156 -11.11 11.93 1.90
CA ILE A 156 -10.25 11.33 2.90
C ILE A 156 -11.11 10.84 4.05
N TYR A 157 -10.92 9.58 4.39
CA TYR A 157 -11.61 8.91 5.48
C TYR A 157 -10.58 8.41 6.51
N ASN A 158 -10.98 8.32 7.76
CA ASN A 158 -10.17 7.79 8.83
C ASN A 158 -11.02 6.84 9.68
N SER A 159 -10.60 5.59 9.82
CA SER A 159 -11.35 4.56 10.55
C SER A 159 -10.40 3.52 11.15
N ALA A 160 -10.92 2.71 12.08
CA ALA A 160 -10.18 1.61 12.71
C ALA A 160 -9.99 0.45 11.72
N ILE A 161 -9.12 0.66 10.73
CA ILE A 161 -8.83 -0.33 9.68
C ILE A 161 -7.37 -0.78 9.72
N HIS A 162 -7.13 -2.00 9.28
CA HIS A 162 -5.79 -2.52 9.01
C HIS A 162 -5.68 -3.12 7.60
N SER A 163 -6.72 -3.00 6.78
CA SER A 163 -6.71 -3.44 5.38
C SER A 163 -5.72 -2.62 4.54
N LYS A 164 -5.14 -3.27 3.55
CA LYS A 164 -4.33 -2.64 2.52
C LYS A 164 -4.88 -3.13 1.19
N VAL A 165 -5.81 -2.35 0.67
CA VAL A 165 -6.52 -2.65 -0.56
C VAL A 165 -6.49 -1.42 -1.45
N MET A 166 -6.19 -1.61 -2.72
CA MET A 166 -6.31 -0.55 -3.71
C MET A 166 -7.27 -0.99 -4.81
N LEU A 167 -8.25 -0.15 -5.07
CA LEU A 167 -9.20 -0.31 -6.15
C LEU A 167 -8.84 0.67 -7.26
N ILE A 168 -8.64 0.18 -8.47
CA ILE A 168 -8.30 1.00 -9.63
C ILE A 168 -9.39 0.83 -10.67
N ASP A 169 -10.13 1.91 -10.90
CA ASP A 169 -11.12 2.01 -11.96
C ASP A 169 -10.45 2.58 -13.22
N VAL A 170 -10.23 1.74 -14.19
CA VAL A 170 -9.63 2.16 -15.48
C VAL A 170 -10.72 2.63 -16.45
N ASP A 171 -11.68 1.74 -16.71
CA ASP A 171 -12.82 1.95 -17.62
C ASP A 171 -13.99 1.05 -17.19
N ASP A 172 -15.04 0.97 -17.98
CA ASP A 172 -16.24 0.21 -17.62
C ASP A 172 -15.99 -1.30 -17.51
N GLU A 173 -15.03 -1.82 -18.27
CA GLU A 173 -14.70 -3.25 -18.34
C GLU A 173 -13.51 -3.61 -17.44
N THR A 174 -12.59 -2.68 -17.24
CA THR A 174 -11.32 -2.92 -16.56
C THR A 174 -11.36 -2.36 -15.14
N LYS A 175 -11.54 -3.24 -14.19
CA LYS A 175 -11.49 -2.96 -12.74
C LYS A 175 -10.41 -3.82 -12.11
N ILE A 176 -9.50 -3.20 -11.38
CA ILE A 176 -8.34 -3.87 -10.79
C ILE A 176 -8.43 -3.76 -9.28
N VAL A 177 -8.18 -4.87 -8.62
CA VAL A 177 -8.07 -4.96 -7.16
C VAL A 177 -6.65 -5.38 -6.82
N ILE A 178 -6.04 -4.66 -5.88
CA ILE A 178 -4.77 -5.03 -5.29
C ILE A 178 -5.00 -5.23 -3.80
N GLU A 179 -4.78 -6.46 -3.35
CA GLU A 179 -4.78 -6.84 -1.95
C GLU A 179 -3.34 -6.98 -1.50
N SER A 180 -2.96 -6.40 -0.37
CA SER A 180 -1.58 -6.43 0.08
C SER A 180 -1.46 -6.48 1.60
N SER A 181 -0.33 -6.97 2.08
CA SER A 181 0.10 -6.75 3.48
C SER A 181 0.92 -5.47 3.62
N ALA A 182 1.48 -4.94 2.52
CA ALA A 182 2.28 -3.72 2.51
C ALA A 182 1.41 -2.46 2.56
N ASN A 183 1.83 -1.47 3.37
CA ASN A 183 1.30 -0.11 3.33
C ASN A 183 1.93 0.71 2.18
N CYS A 184 1.53 1.99 2.08
CA CYS A 184 2.18 2.96 1.20
C CYS A 184 3.39 3.61 1.90
N ASN A 185 4.30 2.78 2.37
CA ASN A 185 5.57 3.18 2.96
C ASN A 185 6.57 2.02 2.89
N MET A 186 7.84 2.34 3.01
CA MET A 186 8.90 1.32 3.03
C MET A 186 8.79 0.47 4.30
N ASN A 187 8.76 -0.86 4.11
CA ASN A 187 8.81 -1.83 5.19
C ASN A 187 9.79 -2.96 4.81
N PRO A 188 10.94 -3.11 5.50
CA PRO A 188 11.94 -4.12 5.16
C PRO A 188 11.52 -5.53 5.66
N ARG A 189 10.27 -5.92 5.41
CA ARG A 189 9.70 -7.22 5.76
C ARG A 189 9.25 -7.94 4.51
N ILE A 190 9.05 -9.25 4.66
CA ILE A 190 8.38 -10.01 3.59
C ILE A 190 6.93 -9.55 3.54
N GLU A 191 6.52 -9.09 2.38
CA GLU A 191 5.16 -8.64 2.11
C GLU A 191 4.55 -9.48 1.00
N GLN A 192 3.25 -9.69 1.07
CA GLN A 192 2.49 -10.36 0.03
C GLN A 192 1.56 -9.37 -0.68
N SER A 193 1.30 -9.62 -1.95
CA SER A 193 0.30 -8.89 -2.71
C SER A 193 -0.40 -9.81 -3.69
N CYS A 194 -1.64 -9.47 -4.02
CA CYS A 194 -2.40 -10.11 -5.07
C CYS A 194 -2.99 -9.05 -5.99
N VAL A 195 -2.75 -9.16 -7.28
CA VAL A 195 -3.32 -8.27 -8.30
C VAL A 195 -4.33 -9.04 -9.11
N THR A 196 -5.57 -8.60 -9.12
CA THR A 196 -6.69 -9.25 -9.81
C THR A 196 -7.44 -8.26 -10.68
N VAL A 197 -7.69 -8.60 -11.94
CA VAL A 197 -8.57 -7.84 -12.83
C VAL A 197 -9.95 -8.49 -12.76
N SER A 198 -10.87 -7.90 -12.00
CA SER A 198 -12.21 -8.43 -11.78
C SER A 198 -13.20 -7.32 -11.39
N PRO A 199 -14.18 -7.00 -12.24
CA PRO A 199 -15.25 -6.08 -11.87
C PRO A 199 -16.10 -6.56 -10.68
N GLU A 200 -16.25 -7.87 -10.52
CA GLU A 200 -17.00 -8.47 -9.41
C GLU A 200 -16.28 -8.28 -8.08
N LEU A 201 -14.98 -8.62 -8.01
CA LEU A 201 -14.16 -8.43 -6.82
C LEU A 201 -14.00 -6.95 -6.49
N PHE A 202 -13.84 -6.10 -7.50
CA PHE A 202 -13.80 -4.65 -7.33
C PHE A 202 -15.08 -4.15 -6.66
N ARG A 203 -16.25 -4.53 -7.17
CA ARG A 203 -17.55 -4.13 -6.60
C ARG A 203 -17.74 -4.65 -5.18
N PHE A 204 -17.29 -5.87 -4.88
CA PHE A 204 -17.33 -6.43 -3.53
C PHE A 204 -16.60 -5.51 -2.54
N TYR A 205 -15.36 -5.14 -2.82
CA TYR A 205 -14.59 -4.24 -1.96
C TYR A 205 -15.15 -2.81 -1.94
N ASP A 206 -15.54 -2.29 -3.10
CA ASP A 206 -16.06 -0.93 -3.24
C ASP A 206 -17.33 -0.74 -2.39
N VAL A 207 -18.27 -1.66 -2.51
CA VAL A 207 -19.52 -1.63 -1.71
C VAL A 207 -19.24 -1.83 -0.23
N TYR A 208 -18.37 -2.78 0.14
CA TYR A 208 -18.05 -3.05 1.53
C TYR A 208 -17.35 -1.86 2.19
N LEU A 209 -16.32 -1.32 1.55
CA LEU A 209 -15.53 -0.22 2.11
C LEU A 209 -16.35 1.07 2.22
N HIS A 210 -17.18 1.39 1.22
CA HIS A 210 -18.08 2.54 1.32
C HIS A 210 -19.21 2.30 2.33
N GLY A 211 -19.75 1.09 2.45
CA GLY A 211 -20.73 0.74 3.48
C GLY A 211 -20.18 0.96 4.89
N VAL A 212 -18.95 0.52 5.17
CA VAL A 212 -18.26 0.80 6.45
C VAL A 212 -18.11 2.30 6.69
N LEU A 213 -17.81 3.07 5.64
CA LEU A 213 -17.66 4.53 5.74
C LEU A 213 -18.98 5.22 6.06
N ASP A 214 -20.06 4.77 5.44
CA ASP A 214 -21.40 5.33 5.67
C ASP A 214 -21.91 5.01 7.09
N GLU A 215 -21.69 3.79 7.58
CA GLU A 215 -22.09 3.36 8.92
C GLU A 215 -21.32 4.08 10.03
N GLU A 216 -20.02 4.31 9.84
CA GLU A 216 -19.16 4.91 10.86
C GLU A 216 -19.17 6.44 10.83
N GLU A 217 -19.91 7.10 9.92
CA GLU A 217 -19.74 8.53 9.65
C GLU A 217 -18.25 8.88 9.49
N ALA A 218 -17.50 8.02 8.84
CA ALA A 218 -16.06 8.01 8.83
C ALA A 218 -15.43 9.16 8.03
N ARG A 219 -16.23 10.11 7.55
CA ARG A 219 -15.70 11.38 7.07
C ARG A 219 -15.01 12.05 8.23
N TYR A 220 -13.70 12.16 8.15
CA TYR A 220 -12.96 12.89 9.14
C TYR A 220 -13.36 14.37 9.08
N VAL A 221 -14.23 14.76 10.01
CA VAL A 221 -14.54 16.15 10.30
C VAL A 221 -14.00 16.42 11.71
N GLY A 222 -12.68 16.57 11.83
CA GLY A 222 -12.07 16.89 13.09
C GLY A 222 -11.26 15.75 13.76
N ARG A 223 -10.62 16.07 14.86
CA ARG A 223 -9.68 15.20 15.59
C ARG A 223 -10.42 14.15 16.44
N LYS A 224 -10.79 13.02 15.87
CA LYS A 224 -11.22 11.88 16.68
C LYS A 224 -9.97 11.12 17.14
N THR A 225 -9.87 10.86 18.43
CA THR A 225 -8.83 10.01 19.00
C THR A 225 -9.19 8.53 18.83
N HIS A 226 -8.20 7.65 18.88
CA HIS A 226 -8.42 6.20 18.88
C HIS A 226 -9.43 5.79 19.96
N GLU A 227 -9.32 6.34 21.17
CA GLU A 227 -10.24 6.10 22.29
C GLU A 227 -11.69 6.43 21.93
N THR A 228 -11.93 7.59 21.35
CA THR A 228 -13.28 8.00 20.92
C THR A 228 -13.87 7.06 19.85
N LEU A 229 -13.04 6.56 18.94
CA LEU A 229 -13.47 5.60 17.94
C LEU A 229 -13.78 4.23 18.55
N MET A 230 -12.97 3.80 19.51
CA MET A 230 -13.18 2.54 20.23
C MET A 230 -14.44 2.60 21.10
N GLU A 231 -14.65 3.71 21.82
CA GLU A 231 -15.88 3.93 22.59
C GLU A 231 -17.13 3.93 21.70
N LYS A 232 -17.07 4.59 20.53
CA LYS A 232 -18.19 4.59 19.57
C LYS A 232 -18.48 3.21 18.99
N ARG A 233 -17.47 2.38 18.78
CA ARG A 233 -17.59 1.06 18.15
C ARG A 233 -18.01 -0.04 19.12
N TYR A 234 -17.48 0.01 20.33
CA TYR A 234 -17.62 -1.07 21.33
C TYR A 234 -18.40 -0.63 22.56
N GLY A 235 -18.84 0.63 22.62
CA GLY A 235 -19.43 1.23 23.80
C GLY A 235 -18.38 1.61 24.83
N THR A 236 -18.82 2.24 25.90
CA THR A 236 -18.01 2.49 27.08
C THR A 236 -18.09 1.27 28.02
N GLU A 237 -17.12 1.17 28.94
CA GLU A 237 -17.16 0.15 30.00
C GLU A 237 -18.45 0.22 30.83
N ALA A 238 -19.12 1.40 30.84
CA ALA A 238 -20.42 1.62 31.45
C ALA A 238 -21.58 0.93 30.72
N ASP A 239 -21.43 0.66 29.43
CA ASP A 239 -22.46 0.03 28.61
C ASP A 239 -22.42 -1.51 28.67
N LEU A 240 -21.39 -2.08 29.32
CA LEU A 240 -21.26 -3.53 29.53
C LEU A 240 -22.24 -4.01 30.57
N THR A 241 -22.94 -5.08 30.27
CA THR A 241 -23.76 -5.80 31.24
C THR A 241 -22.89 -6.47 32.30
N ASP A 242 -23.45 -6.76 33.47
CA ASP A 242 -22.72 -7.43 34.54
C ASP A 242 -22.16 -8.81 34.13
N ASP A 243 -22.86 -9.50 33.22
CA ASP A 243 -22.40 -10.78 32.67
C ASP A 243 -21.17 -10.62 31.76
N GLU A 244 -21.14 -9.55 30.94
CA GLU A 244 -19.99 -9.26 30.06
C GLU A 244 -18.76 -8.80 30.84
N ARG A 245 -18.93 -8.00 31.91
CA ARG A 245 -17.84 -7.62 32.84
C ARG A 245 -17.25 -8.85 33.54
N THR A 246 -18.12 -9.74 34.03
CA THR A 246 -17.69 -10.97 34.67
C THR A 246 -16.94 -11.91 33.71
N ALA A 247 -17.30 -11.90 32.43
CA ALA A 247 -16.62 -12.70 31.40
C ALA A 247 -15.22 -12.18 31.09
N ILE A 248 -15.00 -10.86 31.10
CA ILE A 248 -13.71 -10.21 30.89
C ILE A 248 -12.77 -10.50 32.06
N GLU A 249 -13.25 -10.33 33.31
CA GLU A 249 -12.46 -10.60 34.52
C GLU A 249 -12.00 -12.07 34.70
N ARG A 250 -12.62 -13.01 33.99
CA ARG A 250 -12.22 -14.43 34.00
C ARG A 250 -11.17 -14.78 32.96
N GLN A 251 -10.76 -13.86 32.11
CA GLN A 251 -9.74 -14.07 31.07
C GLN A 251 -8.35 -13.51 31.44
N ASP A 252 -8.23 -12.74 32.53
CA ASP A 252 -7.00 -12.30 33.17
C ASP A 252 -6.61 -13.27 34.32
#